data_6e2e360845d84f6d05ba8617b6dc0219
#
_entry.id   6e2e360845d84f6d05ba8617b6dc0219
#
_cell.length_a   1.000
_cell.length_b   1.000
_cell.length_c   1.000
_cell.angle_alpha   90.00
_cell.angle_beta   90.00
_cell.angle_gamma   90.00
#
_symmetry.space_group_name_H-M   'P 1'
#
loop_
_entity.id
_entity.type
_entity.pdbx_description
1 polymer ?
#
loop_
_entity_poly.entity_id
_entity_poly.type
_entity_poly.pdbx_seq_one_letter_code
_entity_poly.pdbx_strand_id
1 'polypeptide(L)'
;MSGHLPRVLLVEDDASIRRFVELALEDSGVDLVQAGSLAAAIDALRTGPFVLILCDLMLPDGSGFDLLQSLAEPDAPSPGMRRVAFSAGVSAQARLRLKSLGVDEVLSKPVSLAALLACVEGAADRGRAEATPTPAPIATAHAADHAVAAFFGGNRQLYETFLAQCRQQWRRDAEMGDLALQQGDLPALRRLAHSLKSVLTTLGLAADGALAQSLEHAAAEGRAEATGVLWSRLRARLLACAAEPAA
;
A
#
# COMPACT_ATOMS: atom_id res chain seq x y z
N MET A 1 29.01 -21.05 3.61
CA MET A 1 27.55 -21.07 3.83
C MET A 1 26.97 -19.95 2.99
N SER A 2 26.35 -20.28 1.86
CA SER A 2 25.69 -19.28 1.00
C SER A 2 24.45 -18.81 1.73
N GLY A 3 24.56 -17.68 2.41
CA GLY A 3 23.43 -17.05 3.08
C GLY A 3 22.47 -16.50 2.02
N HIS A 4 21.37 -17.22 1.75
CA HIS A 4 20.27 -16.64 1.01
C HIS A 4 19.68 -15.50 1.85
N LEU A 5 19.41 -14.35 1.19
CA LEU A 5 18.72 -13.24 1.81
C LEU A 5 17.32 -13.69 2.29
N PRO A 6 16.84 -13.19 3.44
CA PRO A 6 15.48 -13.48 3.89
C PRO A 6 14.47 -12.97 2.87
N ARG A 7 13.53 -13.83 2.47
CA ARG A 7 12.53 -13.51 1.46
C ARG A 7 11.29 -12.87 2.08
N VAL A 8 10.89 -11.75 1.51
CA VAL A 8 9.68 -11.00 1.89
C VAL A 8 8.71 -11.00 0.72
N LEU A 9 7.46 -11.40 0.97
CA LEU A 9 6.39 -11.34 -0.04
C LEU A 9 5.54 -10.10 0.20
N LEU A 10 5.49 -9.22 -0.79
CA LEU A 10 4.57 -8.09 -0.84
C LEU A 10 3.41 -8.43 -1.77
N VAL A 11 2.19 -8.43 -1.24
CA VAL A 11 0.94 -8.61 -2.01
C VAL A 11 0.19 -7.28 -2.02
N GLU A 12 0.21 -6.61 -3.15
CA GLU A 12 -0.27 -5.23 -3.33
C GLU A 12 -0.61 -5.01 -4.80
N ASP A 13 -1.79 -4.55 -5.14
CA ASP A 13 -2.20 -4.33 -6.52
C ASP A 13 -1.76 -2.96 -7.08
N ASP A 14 -1.55 -1.97 -6.21
CA ASP A 14 -1.06 -0.64 -6.62
C ASP A 14 0.42 -0.65 -6.97
N ALA A 15 0.74 -0.35 -8.22
CA ALA A 15 2.11 -0.31 -8.72
C ALA A 15 2.97 0.77 -8.03
N SER A 16 2.38 1.91 -7.63
CA SER A 16 3.09 2.98 -6.95
C SER A 16 3.46 2.57 -5.53
N ILE A 17 2.54 1.90 -4.82
CA ILE A 17 2.81 1.40 -3.46
C ILE A 17 3.86 0.29 -3.51
N ARG A 18 3.76 -0.66 -4.46
CA ARG A 18 4.81 -1.68 -4.65
C ARG A 18 6.18 -1.04 -4.88
N ARG A 19 6.22 0.00 -5.71
CA ARG A 19 7.48 0.71 -6.00
C ARG A 19 8.02 1.47 -4.78
N PHE A 20 7.14 2.08 -3.98
CA PHE A 20 7.55 2.69 -2.71
C PHE A 20 8.23 1.66 -1.79
N VAL A 21 7.60 0.50 -1.61
CA VAL A 21 8.15 -0.58 -0.77
C VAL A 21 9.47 -1.10 -1.34
N GLU A 22 9.58 -1.26 -2.66
CA GLU A 22 10.81 -1.68 -3.33
C GLU A 22 11.97 -0.70 -3.07
N LEU A 23 11.74 0.60 -3.29
CA LEU A 23 12.73 1.64 -3.02
C LEU A 23 13.10 1.73 -1.54
N ALA A 24 12.11 1.55 -0.66
CA ALA A 24 12.32 1.60 0.78
C ALA A 24 13.16 0.42 1.30
N LEU A 25 13.11 -0.72 0.63
CA LEU A 25 13.80 -1.95 1.03
C LEU A 25 15.06 -2.25 0.20
N GLU A 26 15.46 -1.39 -0.74
CA GLU A 26 16.60 -1.61 -1.65
C GLU A 26 17.89 -1.98 -0.90
N ASP A 27 18.15 -1.31 0.23
CA ASP A 27 19.36 -1.54 1.04
C ASP A 27 19.09 -2.37 2.32
N SER A 28 17.92 -2.98 2.47
CA SER A 28 17.51 -3.66 3.70
C SER A 28 18.03 -5.11 3.84
N GLY A 29 18.74 -5.61 2.82
CA GLY A 29 19.29 -6.96 2.85
C GLY A 29 18.24 -8.07 2.79
N VAL A 30 17.10 -7.84 2.16
CA VAL A 30 16.03 -8.83 1.92
C VAL A 30 15.84 -9.08 0.42
N ASP A 31 15.31 -10.24 0.09
CA ASP A 31 14.83 -10.59 -1.26
C ASP A 31 13.32 -10.29 -1.33
N LEU A 32 12.95 -9.16 -1.94
CA LEU A 32 11.56 -8.72 -2.08
C LEU A 32 10.91 -9.36 -3.30
N VAL A 33 9.93 -10.22 -3.06
CA VAL A 33 9.06 -10.78 -4.09
C VAL A 33 7.73 -10.03 -4.10
N GLN A 34 7.31 -9.55 -5.26
CA GLN A 34 6.09 -8.75 -5.41
C GLN A 34 5.01 -9.55 -6.14
N ALA A 35 3.77 -9.47 -5.64
CA ALA A 35 2.58 -10.04 -6.24
C ALA A 35 1.49 -8.96 -6.34
N GLY A 36 0.95 -8.73 -7.54
CA GLY A 36 -0.10 -7.74 -7.78
C GLY A 36 -1.53 -8.31 -7.65
N SER A 37 -1.67 -9.56 -7.24
CA SER A 37 -2.96 -10.25 -7.15
C SER A 37 -2.88 -11.44 -6.21
N LEU A 38 -4.04 -11.95 -5.80
CA LEU A 38 -4.14 -13.16 -4.99
C LEU A 38 -3.53 -14.37 -5.72
N ALA A 39 -3.84 -14.53 -7.01
CA ALA A 39 -3.29 -15.61 -7.82
C ALA A 39 -1.76 -15.56 -7.89
N ALA A 40 -1.19 -14.39 -8.16
CA ALA A 40 0.26 -14.19 -8.18
C ALA A 40 0.91 -14.46 -6.81
N ALA A 41 0.23 -14.10 -5.71
CA ALA A 41 0.71 -14.39 -4.36
C ALA A 41 0.75 -15.89 -4.06
N ILE A 42 -0.26 -16.63 -4.45
CA ILE A 42 -0.32 -18.11 -4.31
C ILE A 42 0.81 -18.76 -5.12
N ASP A 43 1.07 -18.31 -6.33
CA ASP A 43 2.17 -18.83 -7.16
C ASP A 43 3.54 -18.49 -6.55
N ALA A 44 3.71 -17.28 -6.03
CA ALA A 44 4.94 -16.88 -5.34
C ALA A 44 5.21 -17.77 -4.11
N LEU A 45 4.20 -18.05 -3.29
CA LEU A 45 4.32 -18.90 -2.09
C LEU A 45 4.81 -20.34 -2.40
N ARG A 46 4.58 -20.83 -3.62
CA ARG A 46 5.09 -22.14 -4.08
C ARG A 46 6.58 -22.14 -4.41
N THR A 47 7.19 -20.99 -4.59
CA THR A 47 8.61 -20.87 -5.00
C THR A 47 9.60 -21.08 -3.88
N GLY A 48 9.15 -21.19 -2.63
CA GLY A 48 10.01 -21.43 -1.46
C GLY A 48 9.55 -20.63 -0.22
N PRO A 49 10.26 -20.81 0.90
CA PRO A 49 9.87 -20.20 2.15
C PRO A 49 10.04 -18.68 2.14
N PHE A 50 9.14 -18.00 2.86
CA PHE A 50 9.20 -16.58 3.16
C PHE A 50 9.30 -16.37 4.68
N VAL A 51 9.96 -15.29 5.11
CA VAL A 51 10.03 -14.88 6.52
C VAL A 51 8.91 -13.91 6.89
N LEU A 52 8.39 -13.17 5.91
CA LEU A 52 7.37 -12.14 6.07
C LEU A 52 6.46 -12.09 4.84
N ILE A 53 5.17 -11.90 5.08
CA ILE A 53 4.22 -11.44 4.08
C ILE A 53 3.61 -10.11 4.51
N LEU A 54 3.65 -9.12 3.61
CA LEU A 54 2.91 -7.86 3.68
C LEU A 54 1.73 -7.97 2.70
N CYS A 55 0.51 -8.07 3.21
CA CYS A 55 -0.66 -8.36 2.39
C CYS A 55 -1.71 -7.25 2.44
N ASP A 56 -2.00 -6.64 1.30
CA ASP A 56 -3.20 -5.80 1.18
C ASP A 56 -4.45 -6.66 1.36
N LEU A 57 -5.46 -6.07 1.97
CA LEU A 57 -6.76 -6.70 2.20
C LEU A 57 -7.71 -6.54 1.01
N MET A 58 -7.44 -5.58 0.10
CA MET A 58 -8.24 -5.30 -1.09
C MET A 58 -7.44 -5.62 -2.35
N LEU A 59 -7.68 -6.81 -2.93
CA LEU A 59 -7.03 -7.25 -4.16
C LEU A 59 -8.06 -7.34 -5.30
N PRO A 60 -7.63 -7.25 -6.57
CA PRO A 60 -8.53 -7.22 -7.72
C PRO A 60 -9.28 -8.55 -7.94
N ASP A 61 -8.67 -9.67 -7.58
CA ASP A 61 -9.13 -11.03 -7.81
C ASP A 61 -9.57 -11.77 -6.53
N GLY A 62 -9.63 -11.06 -5.38
CA GLY A 62 -10.07 -11.64 -4.12
C GLY A 62 -9.77 -10.80 -2.90
N SER A 63 -9.87 -11.41 -1.74
CA SER A 63 -9.63 -10.73 -0.46
C SER A 63 -8.30 -11.19 0.16
N GLY A 64 -7.49 -10.24 0.60
CA GLY A 64 -6.31 -10.55 1.40
C GLY A 64 -6.63 -11.29 2.70
N PHE A 65 -7.86 -11.14 3.21
CA PHE A 65 -8.34 -11.95 4.35
C PHE A 65 -8.34 -13.46 4.01
N ASP A 66 -8.74 -13.83 2.79
CA ASP A 66 -8.82 -15.24 2.38
C ASP A 66 -7.42 -15.83 2.23
N LEU A 67 -6.46 -15.04 1.71
CA LEU A 67 -5.06 -15.44 1.66
C LEU A 67 -4.48 -15.62 3.08
N LEU A 68 -4.66 -14.64 3.96
CA LEU A 68 -4.16 -14.71 5.35
C LEU A 68 -4.83 -15.86 6.13
N GLN A 69 -6.08 -16.20 5.82
CA GLN A 69 -6.79 -17.35 6.38
C GLN A 69 -6.17 -18.66 5.91
N SER A 70 -5.90 -18.81 4.61
CA SER A 70 -5.27 -20.03 4.08
C SER A 70 -3.85 -20.24 4.65
N LEU A 71 -3.16 -19.17 4.98
CA LEU A 71 -1.82 -19.21 5.62
C LEU A 71 -1.88 -19.51 7.13
N ALA A 72 -3.06 -19.55 7.71
CA ALA A 72 -3.26 -19.95 9.11
C ALA A 72 -3.43 -21.46 9.28
N GLU A 73 -3.68 -22.19 8.17
CA GLU A 73 -3.86 -23.64 8.20
C GLU A 73 -2.55 -24.38 8.55
N PRO A 74 -2.63 -25.56 9.18
CA PRO A 74 -1.45 -26.32 9.61
C PRO A 74 -0.48 -26.69 8.50
N ASP A 75 -0.99 -26.93 7.30
CA ASP A 75 -0.21 -27.32 6.12
C ASP A 75 0.16 -26.13 5.21
N ALA A 76 0.05 -24.91 5.73
CA ALA A 76 0.37 -23.70 4.96
C ALA A 76 1.84 -23.66 4.53
N PRO A 77 2.14 -23.12 3.34
CA PRO A 77 3.52 -22.85 2.93
C PRO A 77 4.18 -21.86 3.89
N SER A 78 5.49 -22.00 4.11
CA SER A 78 6.30 -21.16 5.01
C SER A 78 5.84 -21.17 6.47
N PRO A 79 5.95 -22.31 7.18
CA PRO A 79 5.62 -22.37 8.60
C PRO A 79 6.43 -21.33 9.38
N GLY A 80 5.74 -20.56 10.19
CA GLY A 80 6.36 -19.52 11.01
C GLY A 80 6.65 -18.20 10.29
N MET A 81 6.22 -18.01 9.06
CA MET A 81 6.23 -16.72 8.37
C MET A 81 5.42 -15.67 9.15
N ARG A 82 5.99 -14.50 9.36
CA ARG A 82 5.27 -13.36 9.94
C ARG A 82 4.21 -12.86 8.95
N ARG A 83 2.99 -12.66 9.44
CA ARG A 83 1.85 -12.23 8.63
C ARG A 83 1.45 -10.82 9.03
N VAL A 84 1.53 -9.90 8.10
CA VAL A 84 1.23 -8.48 8.31
C VAL A 84 0.16 -8.04 7.33
N ALA A 85 -0.97 -7.54 7.83
CA ALA A 85 -1.97 -6.89 7.01
C ALA A 85 -1.52 -5.47 6.69
N PHE A 86 -1.56 -5.09 5.40
CA PHE A 86 -1.12 -3.81 4.89
C PHE A 86 -2.31 -3.06 4.27
N SER A 87 -3.00 -2.20 5.01
CA SER A 87 -4.29 -1.66 4.57
C SER A 87 -4.53 -0.20 4.95
N ALA A 88 -5.28 0.51 4.10
CA ALA A 88 -5.68 1.90 4.28
C ALA A 88 -6.93 2.05 5.16
N GLY A 89 -6.83 1.60 6.40
CA GLY A 89 -7.91 1.69 7.38
C GLY A 89 -8.60 0.36 7.63
N VAL A 90 -8.47 -0.13 8.85
CA VAL A 90 -9.04 -1.41 9.31
C VAL A 90 -10.05 -1.09 10.41
N SER A 91 -11.33 -1.45 10.21
CA SER A 91 -12.35 -1.31 11.23
C SER A 91 -12.02 -2.15 12.47
N ALA A 92 -12.61 -1.82 13.63
CA ALA A 92 -12.41 -2.60 14.85
C ALA A 92 -12.80 -4.08 14.65
N GLN A 93 -13.87 -4.35 13.91
CA GLN A 93 -14.30 -5.72 13.59
C GLN A 93 -13.30 -6.44 12.68
N ALA A 94 -12.78 -5.78 11.64
CA ALA A 94 -11.77 -6.34 10.75
C ALA A 94 -10.46 -6.63 11.51
N ARG A 95 -10.06 -5.75 12.44
CA ARG A 95 -8.90 -5.96 13.31
C ARG A 95 -9.03 -7.19 14.21
N LEU A 96 -10.22 -7.41 14.79
CA LEU A 96 -10.52 -8.61 15.57
C LEU A 96 -10.43 -9.87 14.70
N ARG A 97 -10.95 -9.83 13.47
CA ARG A 97 -10.85 -10.94 12.51
C ARG A 97 -9.41 -11.23 12.15
N LEU A 98 -8.58 -10.21 11.83
CA LEU A 98 -7.16 -10.39 11.55
C LEU A 98 -6.42 -11.04 12.72
N LYS A 99 -6.71 -10.62 13.94
CA LYS A 99 -6.14 -11.22 15.15
C LYS A 99 -6.53 -12.70 15.29
N SER A 100 -7.79 -13.06 15.02
CA SER A 100 -8.23 -14.48 15.07
C SER A 100 -7.59 -15.35 14.00
N LEU A 101 -7.14 -14.76 12.88
CA LEU A 101 -6.39 -15.44 11.82
C LEU A 101 -4.88 -15.54 12.14
N GLY A 102 -4.45 -15.07 13.32
CA GLY A 102 -3.05 -15.08 13.72
C GLY A 102 -2.19 -14.11 12.91
N VAL A 103 -2.75 -12.99 12.46
CA VAL A 103 -1.99 -11.90 11.87
C VAL A 103 -1.22 -11.20 12.98
N ASP A 104 0.10 -11.08 12.80
CA ASP A 104 1.02 -10.58 13.81
C ASP A 104 0.89 -9.05 13.98
N GLU A 105 0.66 -8.34 12.87
CA GLU A 105 0.62 -6.88 12.86
C GLU A 105 -0.29 -6.33 11.75
N VAL A 106 -0.78 -5.11 11.94
CA VAL A 106 -1.50 -4.34 10.93
C VAL A 106 -0.75 -3.04 10.67
N LEU A 107 -0.13 -2.94 9.51
CA LEU A 107 0.46 -1.70 9.02
C LEU A 107 -0.59 -0.86 8.29
N SER A 108 -0.83 0.33 8.80
CA SER A 108 -1.79 1.26 8.19
C SER A 108 -1.16 2.04 7.04
N LYS A 109 -1.84 2.09 5.89
CA LYS A 109 -1.49 2.99 4.78
C LYS A 109 -2.05 4.40 5.06
N PRO A 110 -1.29 5.48 4.81
CA PRO A 110 0.07 5.48 4.31
C PRO A 110 1.08 5.01 5.36
N VAL A 111 2.03 4.18 4.95
CA VAL A 111 3.09 3.67 5.82
C VAL A 111 4.33 4.56 5.73
N SER A 112 5.00 4.81 6.86
CA SER A 112 6.29 5.48 6.86
C SER A 112 7.43 4.51 6.57
N LEU A 113 8.54 5.04 6.01
CA LEU A 113 9.77 4.27 5.80
C LEU A 113 10.22 3.59 7.09
N ALA A 114 10.21 4.32 8.21
CA ALA A 114 10.63 3.78 9.51
C ALA A 114 9.76 2.60 9.97
N ALA A 115 8.42 2.69 9.82
CA ALA A 115 7.51 1.62 10.20
C ALA A 115 7.69 0.37 9.30
N LEU A 116 7.92 0.59 8.00
CA LEU A 116 8.16 -0.50 7.06
C LEU A 116 9.49 -1.23 7.38
N LEU A 117 10.58 -0.48 7.59
CA LEU A 117 11.88 -1.05 7.96
C LEU A 117 11.81 -1.81 9.29
N ALA A 118 11.19 -1.23 10.33
CA ALA A 118 11.02 -1.90 11.61
C ALA A 118 10.21 -3.21 11.48
N CYS A 119 9.19 -3.22 10.62
CA CYS A 119 8.41 -4.42 10.35
C CYS A 119 9.27 -5.52 9.72
N VAL A 120 10.10 -5.20 8.74
CA VAL A 120 10.98 -6.15 8.05
C VAL A 120 12.11 -6.64 8.95
N GLU A 121 12.76 -5.75 9.70
CA GLU A 121 13.79 -6.08 10.68
C GLU A 121 13.25 -7.02 11.79
N GLY A 122 12.06 -6.73 12.30
CA GLY A 122 11.40 -7.57 13.30
C GLY A 122 11.00 -8.96 12.77
N ALA A 123 10.96 -9.18 11.46
CA ALA A 123 10.76 -10.49 10.85
C ALA A 123 12.09 -11.25 10.67
N ALA A 124 13.19 -10.53 10.44
CA ALA A 124 14.53 -11.10 10.35
C ALA A 124 15.08 -11.46 11.74
N ASP A 125 14.79 -10.65 12.76
CA ASP A 125 15.20 -10.83 14.17
C ASP A 125 14.03 -11.37 15.01
N ARG A 126 13.72 -12.65 14.95
CA ARG A 126 12.79 -13.26 15.91
C ARG A 126 13.38 -13.28 17.31
N GLY A 127 13.32 -12.16 18.02
CA GLY A 127 13.82 -12.10 19.40
C GLY A 127 13.71 -10.76 20.12
N ARG A 128 13.16 -9.70 19.55
CA ARG A 128 13.12 -8.42 20.26
C ARG A 128 11.75 -7.72 20.12
N ALA A 129 11.14 -7.47 21.29
CA ALA A 129 9.82 -6.92 21.47
C ALA A 129 9.70 -5.44 21.10
N GLU A 130 8.50 -5.11 20.59
CA GLU A 130 7.74 -3.85 20.64
C GLU A 130 8.47 -2.52 20.61
N ALA A 131 8.28 -1.78 19.50
CA ALA A 131 8.24 -0.33 19.52
C ALA A 131 7.21 0.18 18.50
N THR A 132 6.10 0.71 18.98
CA THR A 132 5.16 1.55 18.22
C THR A 132 5.73 2.96 18.13
N PRO A 133 6.12 3.48 16.96
CA PRO A 133 6.39 4.91 16.82
C PRO A 133 5.10 5.66 16.57
N THR A 134 4.70 6.47 17.55
CA THR A 134 3.68 7.52 17.40
C THR A 134 4.30 8.68 16.62
N PRO A 135 3.70 9.18 15.54
CA PRO A 135 4.21 10.35 14.86
C PRO A 135 4.00 11.59 15.74
N ALA A 136 5.10 12.31 16.02
CA ALA A 136 5.07 13.59 16.70
C ALA A 136 4.55 14.69 15.74
N PRO A 137 3.73 15.65 16.22
CA PRO A 137 3.28 16.77 15.41
C PRO A 137 4.41 17.77 15.22
N ILE A 138 4.78 18.05 13.98
CA ILE A 138 5.72 19.11 13.61
C ILE A 138 4.94 20.23 12.94
N ALA A 139 5.16 21.47 13.43
CA ALA A 139 4.53 22.68 12.94
C ALA A 139 5.12 23.12 11.58
N THR A 140 4.21 23.58 10.71
CA THR A 140 4.40 24.46 9.54
C THR A 140 5.71 24.37 8.76
N ALA A 141 5.82 23.31 7.96
CA ALA A 141 6.66 23.24 6.77
C ALA A 141 5.75 23.09 5.53
N HIS A 142 6.24 23.42 4.34
CA HIS A 142 5.52 23.13 3.10
C HIS A 142 5.04 21.67 3.10
N ALA A 143 3.87 21.38 2.51
CA ALA A 143 3.27 20.04 2.56
C ALA A 143 4.24 18.92 2.13
N ALA A 144 5.12 19.19 1.16
CA ALA A 144 6.18 18.29 0.74
C ALA A 144 7.22 18.04 1.84
N ASP A 145 7.67 19.06 2.59
CA ASP A 145 8.66 18.90 3.65
C ASP A 145 8.10 18.09 4.81
N HIS A 146 6.81 18.28 5.11
CA HIS A 146 6.10 17.44 6.09
C HIS A 146 6.03 15.98 5.63
N ALA A 147 5.70 15.72 4.36
CA ALA A 147 5.64 14.37 3.81
C ALA A 147 7.02 13.69 3.85
N VAL A 148 8.09 14.41 3.46
CA VAL A 148 9.48 13.92 3.52
C VAL A 148 9.85 13.50 4.93
N ALA A 149 9.53 14.31 5.94
CA ALA A 149 9.81 13.97 7.33
C ALA A 149 8.96 12.80 7.85
N ALA A 150 7.64 12.82 7.56
CA ALA A 150 6.69 11.87 8.12
C ALA A 150 6.77 10.48 7.48
N PHE A 151 6.92 10.42 6.15
CA PHE A 151 6.81 9.16 5.41
C PHE A 151 8.14 8.66 4.83
N PHE A 152 9.08 9.55 4.56
CA PHE A 152 10.35 9.20 3.92
C PHE A 152 11.56 9.29 4.86
N GLY A 153 11.35 9.44 6.17
CA GLY A 153 12.43 9.50 7.15
C GLY A 153 13.43 10.65 6.91
N GLY A 154 12.99 11.76 6.30
CA GLY A 154 13.84 12.87 5.90
C GLY A 154 14.57 12.69 4.56
N ASN A 155 14.43 11.52 3.90
CA ASN A 155 15.09 11.24 2.62
C ASN A 155 14.36 11.91 1.46
N ARG A 156 14.78 13.14 1.12
CA ARG A 156 14.23 13.94 0.01
C ARG A 156 14.44 13.27 -1.35
N GLN A 157 15.58 12.63 -1.56
CA GLN A 157 15.87 11.95 -2.82
C GLN A 157 14.89 10.79 -3.08
N LEU A 158 14.59 10.01 -2.04
CA LEU A 158 13.58 8.94 -2.11
C LEU A 158 12.19 9.52 -2.43
N TYR A 159 11.80 10.64 -1.78
CA TYR A 159 10.55 11.34 -2.05
C TYR A 159 10.46 11.79 -3.53
N GLU A 160 11.49 12.45 -4.04
CA GLU A 160 11.52 12.96 -5.42
C GLU A 160 11.48 11.83 -6.45
N THR A 161 12.23 10.74 -6.20
CA THR A 161 12.20 9.55 -7.04
C THR A 161 10.80 8.93 -7.06
N PHE A 162 10.17 8.79 -5.91
CA PHE A 162 8.81 8.25 -5.79
C PHE A 162 7.77 9.17 -6.46
N LEU A 163 7.84 10.48 -6.24
CA LEU A 163 6.96 11.46 -6.88
C LEU A 163 7.05 11.41 -8.41
N ALA A 164 8.27 11.33 -8.96
CA ALA A 164 8.48 11.23 -10.40
C ALA A 164 7.80 9.99 -11.00
N GLN A 165 7.85 8.87 -10.31
CA GLN A 165 7.20 7.63 -10.73
C GLN A 165 5.67 7.70 -10.61
N CYS A 166 5.15 8.28 -9.52
CA CYS A 166 3.71 8.51 -9.37
C CYS A 166 3.16 9.39 -10.49
N ARG A 167 3.89 10.43 -10.91
CA ARG A 167 3.50 11.30 -12.04
C ARG A 167 3.34 10.52 -13.36
N GLN A 168 4.18 9.52 -13.60
CA GLN A 168 4.05 8.66 -14.79
C GLN A 168 2.84 7.72 -14.66
N GLN A 169 2.63 7.16 -13.46
CA GLN A 169 1.52 6.25 -13.18
C GLN A 169 0.17 6.96 -13.26
N TRP A 170 0.03 8.20 -12.78
CA TRP A 170 -1.24 8.94 -12.78
C TRP A 170 -1.87 9.15 -14.16
N ARG A 171 -1.08 9.15 -15.23
CA ARG A 171 -1.63 9.18 -16.61
C ARG A 171 -2.38 7.89 -16.91
N ARG A 172 -1.82 6.74 -16.53
CA ARG A 172 -2.47 5.43 -16.68
C ARG A 172 -3.69 5.29 -15.79
N ASP A 173 -3.56 5.78 -14.54
CA ASP A 173 -4.67 5.78 -13.59
C ASP A 173 -5.85 6.61 -14.12
N ALA A 174 -5.57 7.75 -14.76
CA ALA A 174 -6.60 8.57 -15.41
C ALA A 174 -7.31 7.80 -16.54
N GLU A 175 -6.56 7.09 -17.38
CA GLU A 175 -7.12 6.26 -18.46
C GLU A 175 -7.96 5.10 -17.90
N MET A 176 -7.47 4.40 -16.87
CA MET A 176 -8.19 3.31 -16.22
C MET A 176 -9.47 3.78 -15.55
N GLY A 177 -9.43 4.93 -14.88
CA GLY A 177 -10.61 5.49 -14.24
C GLY A 177 -11.65 6.00 -15.23
N ASP A 178 -11.23 6.58 -16.37
CA ASP A 178 -12.13 6.98 -17.46
C ASP A 178 -12.82 5.74 -18.06
N LEU A 179 -12.08 4.66 -18.28
CA LEU A 179 -12.64 3.41 -18.78
C LEU A 179 -13.63 2.79 -17.80
N ALA A 180 -13.29 2.73 -16.51
CA ALA A 180 -14.17 2.22 -15.48
C ALA A 180 -15.45 3.03 -15.35
N LEU A 181 -15.36 4.37 -15.45
CA LEU A 181 -16.53 5.25 -15.46
C LEU A 181 -17.44 5.01 -16.67
N GLN A 182 -16.86 4.88 -17.88
CA GLN A 182 -17.59 4.60 -19.11
C GLN A 182 -18.32 3.24 -19.05
N GLN A 183 -17.74 2.26 -18.40
CA GLN A 183 -18.31 0.91 -18.22
C GLN A 183 -19.30 0.82 -17.06
N GLY A 184 -19.40 1.86 -16.22
CA GLY A 184 -20.17 1.82 -14.97
C GLY A 184 -19.58 0.90 -13.92
N ASP A 185 -18.27 0.56 -14.01
CA ASP A 185 -17.57 -0.32 -13.06
C ASP A 185 -17.18 0.45 -11.80
N LEU A 186 -18.17 0.65 -10.92
CA LEU A 186 -17.97 1.29 -9.62
C LEU A 186 -16.98 0.54 -8.72
N PRO A 187 -16.95 -0.81 -8.70
CA PRO A 187 -15.91 -1.55 -7.99
C PRO A 187 -14.50 -1.21 -8.44
N ALA A 188 -14.23 -1.09 -9.74
CA ALA A 188 -12.93 -0.69 -10.25
C ALA A 188 -12.56 0.75 -9.84
N LEU A 189 -13.50 1.71 -9.96
CA LEU A 189 -13.30 3.07 -9.49
C LEU A 189 -13.04 3.16 -7.98
N ARG A 190 -13.73 2.32 -7.19
CA ARG A 190 -13.49 2.24 -5.75
C ARG A 190 -12.06 1.77 -5.43
N ARG A 191 -11.57 0.72 -6.08
CA ARG A 191 -10.19 0.23 -5.88
C ARG A 191 -9.17 1.29 -6.27
N LEU A 192 -9.34 1.90 -7.46
CA LEU A 192 -8.46 2.97 -7.92
C LEU A 192 -8.43 4.15 -6.92
N ALA A 193 -9.58 4.58 -6.43
CA ALA A 193 -9.68 5.65 -5.44
C ALA A 193 -9.01 5.28 -4.11
N HIS A 194 -9.13 4.02 -3.67
CA HIS A 194 -8.48 3.48 -2.48
C HIS A 194 -6.95 3.59 -2.57
N SER A 195 -6.38 3.15 -3.70
CA SER A 195 -4.95 3.25 -3.99
C SER A 195 -4.47 4.71 -4.05
N LEU A 196 -5.15 5.54 -4.84
CA LEU A 196 -4.81 6.95 -5.00
C LEU A 196 -4.85 7.71 -3.67
N LYS A 197 -5.82 7.43 -2.79
CA LYS A 197 -5.90 8.02 -1.45
C LYS A 197 -4.58 7.81 -0.67
N SER A 198 -4.07 6.60 -0.68
CA SER A 198 -2.85 6.23 0.05
C SER A 198 -1.62 6.93 -0.55
N VAL A 199 -1.45 6.86 -1.87
CA VAL A 199 -0.32 7.48 -2.58
C VAL A 199 -0.31 9.01 -2.41
N LEU A 200 -1.46 9.66 -2.64
CA LEU A 200 -1.58 11.12 -2.52
C LEU A 200 -1.29 11.61 -1.09
N THR A 201 -1.76 10.88 -0.09
CA THR A 201 -1.49 11.20 1.31
C THR A 201 0.00 11.02 1.65
N THR A 202 0.64 9.95 1.18
CA THR A 202 2.09 9.71 1.35
C THR A 202 2.90 10.87 0.76
N LEU A 203 2.48 11.42 -0.36
CA LEU A 203 3.15 12.56 -1.02
C LEU A 203 2.81 13.93 -0.41
N GLY A 204 1.99 13.99 0.64
CA GLY A 204 1.57 15.24 1.27
C GLY A 204 0.47 15.99 0.53
N LEU A 205 -0.15 15.38 -0.49
CA LEU A 205 -1.26 15.94 -1.27
C LEU A 205 -2.60 15.66 -0.56
N ALA A 206 -2.71 16.13 0.69
CA ALA A 206 -3.81 15.78 1.59
C ALA A 206 -5.20 16.13 1.03
N ALA A 207 -5.34 17.26 0.34
CA ALA A 207 -6.62 17.67 -0.27
C ALA A 207 -7.06 16.70 -1.39
N ASP A 208 -6.10 16.24 -2.21
CA ASP A 208 -6.37 15.30 -3.28
C ASP A 208 -6.61 13.88 -2.71
N GLY A 209 -5.92 13.53 -1.63
CA GLY A 209 -6.20 12.30 -0.86
C GLY A 209 -7.60 12.27 -0.25
N ALA A 210 -8.08 13.41 0.29
CA ALA A 210 -9.46 13.54 0.78
C ALA A 210 -10.50 13.46 -0.34
N LEU A 211 -10.17 13.98 -1.54
CA LEU A 211 -11.01 13.85 -2.72
C LEU A 211 -11.10 12.37 -3.18
N ALA A 212 -9.98 11.66 -3.19
CA ALA A 212 -9.93 10.23 -3.47
C ALA A 212 -10.75 9.42 -2.45
N GLN A 213 -10.68 9.76 -1.16
CA GLN A 213 -11.51 9.14 -0.12
C GLN A 213 -13.01 9.36 -0.36
N SER A 214 -13.40 10.57 -0.77
CA SER A 214 -14.79 10.87 -1.07
C SER A 214 -15.29 10.08 -2.29
N LEU A 215 -14.43 9.89 -3.30
CA LEU A 215 -14.70 9.05 -4.46
C LEU A 215 -14.85 7.57 -4.06
N GLU A 216 -13.96 7.05 -3.22
CA GLU A 216 -14.02 5.69 -2.70
C GLU A 216 -15.35 5.40 -2.00
N HIS A 217 -15.81 6.33 -1.14
CA HIS A 217 -17.10 6.24 -0.46
C HIS A 217 -18.29 6.28 -1.43
N ALA A 218 -18.30 7.24 -2.37
CA ALA A 218 -19.38 7.36 -3.35
C ALA A 218 -19.53 6.09 -4.21
N ALA A 219 -18.40 5.53 -4.64
CA ALA A 219 -18.38 4.29 -5.41
C ALA A 219 -18.82 3.08 -4.58
N ALA A 220 -18.43 3.01 -3.30
CA ALA A 220 -18.84 1.94 -2.37
C ALA A 220 -20.35 1.95 -2.10
N GLU A 221 -20.97 3.14 -2.09
CA GLU A 221 -22.42 3.33 -1.87
C GLU A 221 -23.24 3.23 -3.18
N GLY A 222 -22.61 2.97 -4.31
CA GLY A 222 -23.30 2.85 -5.61
C GLY A 222 -23.82 4.17 -6.18
N ARG A 223 -23.34 5.34 -5.68
CA ARG A 223 -23.77 6.67 -6.10
C ARG A 223 -23.10 7.09 -7.42
N ALA A 224 -23.57 6.54 -8.55
CA ALA A 224 -22.92 6.68 -9.86
C ALA A 224 -22.68 8.13 -10.30
N GLU A 225 -23.69 9.03 -10.16
CA GLU A 225 -23.58 10.44 -10.53
C GLU A 225 -22.52 11.17 -9.69
N ALA A 226 -22.57 11.01 -8.37
CA ALA A 226 -21.59 11.61 -7.46
C ALA A 226 -20.18 11.07 -7.75
N THR A 227 -20.07 9.78 -8.05
CA THR A 227 -18.80 9.12 -8.43
C THR A 227 -18.22 9.75 -9.69
N GLY A 228 -19.04 10.00 -10.72
CA GLY A 228 -18.60 10.65 -11.96
C GLY A 228 -18.10 12.08 -11.74
N VAL A 229 -18.77 12.86 -10.90
CA VAL A 229 -18.34 14.23 -10.56
C VAL A 229 -17.02 14.21 -9.80
N LEU A 230 -16.91 13.36 -8.77
CA LEU A 230 -15.69 13.25 -7.95
C LEU A 230 -14.52 12.75 -8.79
N TRP A 231 -14.73 11.74 -9.65
CA TRP A 231 -13.70 11.26 -10.56
C TRP A 231 -13.20 12.35 -11.49
N SER A 232 -14.09 13.10 -12.14
CA SER A 232 -13.70 14.18 -13.05
C SER A 232 -12.79 15.22 -12.36
N ARG A 233 -13.10 15.56 -11.12
CA ARG A 233 -12.28 16.49 -10.31
C ARG A 233 -10.92 15.90 -9.97
N LEU A 234 -10.89 14.65 -9.46
CA LEU A 234 -9.64 13.98 -9.09
C LEU A 234 -8.74 13.78 -10.31
N ARG A 235 -9.31 13.32 -11.43
CA ARG A 235 -8.61 13.16 -12.70
C ARG A 235 -7.92 14.45 -13.16
N ALA A 236 -8.63 15.59 -13.11
CA ALA A 236 -8.05 16.88 -13.47
C ALA A 236 -6.84 17.24 -12.59
N ARG A 237 -6.91 16.96 -11.30
CA ARG A 237 -5.80 17.16 -10.34
C ARG A 237 -4.61 16.26 -10.64
N LEU A 238 -4.85 14.96 -10.88
CA LEU A 238 -3.79 14.00 -11.21
C LEU A 238 -3.04 14.42 -12.49
N LEU A 239 -3.77 14.81 -13.54
CA LEU A 239 -3.16 15.23 -14.79
C LEU A 239 -2.41 16.55 -14.67
N ALA A 240 -2.91 17.50 -13.85
CA ALA A 240 -2.19 18.74 -13.56
C ALA A 240 -0.86 18.46 -12.84
N CYS A 241 -0.87 17.64 -11.79
CA CYS A 241 0.34 17.23 -11.08
C CYS A 241 1.30 16.41 -11.97
N ALA A 242 0.78 15.59 -12.89
CA ALA A 242 1.58 14.83 -13.83
C ALA A 242 2.25 15.68 -14.92
N ALA A 243 1.76 16.90 -15.15
CA ALA A 243 2.31 17.85 -16.12
C ALA A 243 3.39 18.76 -15.53
N GLU A 244 3.50 18.84 -14.19
CA GLU A 244 4.54 19.62 -13.53
C GLU A 244 5.93 19.04 -13.81
N PRO A 245 6.92 19.85 -14.23
CA PRO A 245 8.29 19.37 -14.42
C PRO A 245 8.84 18.84 -13.09
N ALA A 246 9.75 17.87 -13.17
CA ALA A 246 10.56 17.48 -12.02
C ALA A 246 11.40 18.70 -11.61
N ALA A 247 11.32 19.11 -10.36
CA ALA A 247 12.05 20.23 -9.81
C ALA A 247 13.54 19.92 -9.70
#